data_ea1d8761b495942cf9c61f1a6ccc46d6
#
_entry.id   ea1d8761b495942cf9c61f1a6ccc46d6
#
_cell.length_a   1.000
_cell.length_b   1.000
_cell.length_c   1.000
_cell.angle_alpha   90.00
_cell.angle_beta   90.00
_cell.angle_gamma   90.00
#
_symmetry.space_group_name_H-M   'P 1'
#
loop_
_entity.id
_entity.type
_entity.pdbx_description
1 polymer ?
#
loop_
_entity_poly.entity_id
_entity_poly.type
_entity_poly.pdbx_seq_one_letter_code
_entity_poly.pdbx_strand_id
1 'polypeptide(L)'
;MPKLVRVPERNVEHAYGVYLLSYEHRLIKRLRRDHQPTIHGQKSWESAYLMMDYLSHHPLPKKGQVMEIGCGWGGISVFCARKYGSKVLAVDLDPAVFPFMNVHSHINAVEIEHRCVDFSKIKGRELGQYQTIVGSDICFWDSLVKPLVNLATRALK
;
A
#
# COMPACT_ATOMS: atom_id res chain seq x y z
N MET A 1 -5.04 19.01 -0.79
CA MET A 1 -4.84 17.93 0.20
C MET A 1 -5.47 18.31 1.54
N PRO A 2 -6.24 17.45 2.18
CA PRO A 2 -6.70 17.72 3.52
C PRO A 2 -5.51 17.84 4.49
N LYS A 3 -5.69 18.66 5.50
CA LYS A 3 -4.68 18.84 6.52
C LYS A 3 -4.50 17.53 7.30
N LEU A 4 -3.28 17.03 7.42
CA LEU A 4 -2.97 15.90 8.29
C LEU A 4 -3.37 16.25 9.72
N VAL A 5 -4.31 15.49 10.28
CA VAL A 5 -4.75 15.68 11.67
C VAL A 5 -3.87 14.80 12.55
N ARG A 6 -3.09 15.43 13.42
CA ARG A 6 -2.41 14.72 14.50
C ARG A 6 -3.45 14.36 15.55
N VAL A 7 -3.62 13.07 15.79
CA VAL A 7 -4.46 12.58 16.88
C VAL A 7 -3.72 12.75 18.22
N PRO A 8 -4.45 12.73 19.37
CA PRO A 8 -3.83 12.89 20.69
C PRO A 8 -2.73 11.88 21.00
N GLU A 9 -2.78 10.69 20.43
CA GLU A 9 -1.71 9.69 20.54
C GLU A 9 -0.50 10.14 19.73
N ARG A 10 0.68 10.14 20.36
CA ARG A 10 1.93 10.57 19.71
C ARG A 10 2.28 9.66 18.55
N ASN A 11 2.71 10.27 17.45
CA ASN A 11 3.21 9.56 16.25
C ASN A 11 2.14 8.73 15.53
N VAL A 12 0.89 9.13 15.63
CA VAL A 12 -0.23 8.63 14.82
C VAL A 12 -0.70 9.74 13.90
N GLU A 13 -0.87 9.44 12.65
CA GLU A 13 -1.38 10.35 11.62
C GLU A 13 -2.77 9.87 11.20
N HIS A 14 -3.69 10.81 11.02
CA HIS A 14 -5.03 10.53 10.52
C HIS A 14 -5.31 11.37 9.29
N ALA A 15 -5.52 10.73 8.16
CA ALA A 15 -5.89 11.37 6.92
C ALA A 15 -6.80 10.47 6.08
N TYR A 16 -7.70 11.06 5.32
CA TYR A 16 -8.62 10.33 4.42
C TYR A 16 -9.44 9.21 5.09
N GLY A 17 -9.65 9.30 6.40
CA GLY A 17 -10.37 8.30 7.19
C GLY A 17 -9.54 7.08 7.61
N VAL A 18 -8.21 7.12 7.44
CA VAL A 18 -7.30 6.06 7.89
C VAL A 18 -6.30 6.57 8.91
N TYR A 19 -5.86 5.67 9.79
CA TYR A 19 -4.81 5.89 10.77
C TYR A 19 -3.53 5.23 10.30
N LEU A 20 -2.44 5.97 10.27
CA LEU A 20 -1.11 5.45 9.97
C LEU A 20 -0.16 5.79 11.11
N LEU A 21 0.68 4.82 11.46
CA LEU A 21 1.70 5.01 12.49
C LEU A 21 2.97 5.57 11.84
N SER A 22 3.50 6.65 12.41
CA SER A 22 4.77 7.18 11.95
C SER A 22 5.94 6.27 12.34
N TYR A 23 7.07 6.48 11.70
CA TYR A 23 8.34 5.81 12.00
C TYR A 23 8.73 5.87 13.48
N GLU A 24 8.34 6.95 14.18
CA GLU A 24 8.65 7.20 15.60
C GLU A 24 7.68 6.51 16.57
N HIS A 25 6.62 5.88 16.08
CA HIS A 25 5.65 5.21 16.94
C HIS A 25 6.28 4.00 17.64
N ARG A 26 5.94 3.78 18.94
CA ARG A 26 6.51 2.71 19.77
C ARG A 26 6.36 1.30 19.17
N LEU A 27 5.21 1.00 18.57
CA LEU A 27 4.96 -0.29 17.90
C LEU A 27 5.86 -0.46 16.68
N ILE A 28 5.99 0.59 15.87
CA ILE A 28 6.87 0.58 14.69
C ILE A 28 8.33 0.39 15.11
N LYS A 29 8.79 1.12 16.14
CA LYS A 29 10.15 0.94 16.69
C LYS A 29 10.38 -0.49 17.18
N ARG A 30 9.37 -1.14 17.78
CA ARG A 30 9.47 -2.53 18.21
C ARG A 30 9.57 -3.46 17.01
N LEU A 31 8.68 -3.34 16.02
CA LEU A 31 8.71 -4.17 14.81
C LEU A 31 10.04 -4.08 14.07
N ARG A 32 10.64 -2.89 14.01
CA ARG A 32 11.93 -2.67 13.35
C ARG A 32 13.12 -3.37 13.99
N ARG A 33 13.01 -3.84 15.23
CA ARG A 33 14.06 -4.68 15.85
C ARG A 33 14.08 -6.08 15.25
N ASP A 34 12.90 -6.60 14.91
CA ASP A 34 12.72 -7.97 14.44
C ASP A 34 12.59 -8.05 12.91
N HIS A 35 12.16 -6.94 12.28
CA HIS A 35 11.92 -6.85 10.85
C HIS A 35 12.63 -5.62 10.29
N GLN A 36 13.56 -5.84 9.37
CA GLN A 36 14.35 -4.78 8.76
C GLN A 36 14.12 -4.78 7.24
N PRO A 37 13.10 -4.05 6.74
CA PRO A 37 12.90 -3.90 5.30
C PRO A 37 14.14 -3.33 4.62
N THR A 38 14.52 -3.92 3.50
CA THR A 38 15.80 -3.62 2.83
C THR A 38 15.66 -2.58 1.74
N ILE A 39 14.59 -2.65 0.93
CA ILE A 39 14.42 -1.81 -0.25
C ILE A 39 13.31 -0.80 0.01
N HIS A 40 13.66 0.42 0.38
CA HIS A 40 12.72 1.55 0.57
C HIS A 40 11.48 1.26 1.46
N GLY A 41 11.36 0.06 2.04
CA GLY A 41 10.26 -0.35 2.93
C GLY A 41 10.42 0.12 4.38
N GLN A 42 11.32 1.07 4.66
CA GLN A 42 11.68 1.46 6.03
C GLN A 42 10.73 2.47 6.67
N LYS A 43 9.84 3.08 5.90
CA LYS A 43 8.87 4.08 6.37
C LYS A 43 7.62 4.09 5.47
N SER A 44 6.55 4.73 5.96
CA SER A 44 5.45 5.16 5.10
C SER A 44 5.90 6.34 4.25
N TRP A 45 5.57 6.34 2.97
CA TRP A 45 5.95 7.39 2.03
C TRP A 45 4.80 8.37 1.81
N GLU A 46 5.13 9.64 1.62
CA GLU A 46 4.13 10.70 1.41
C GLU A 46 3.33 10.49 0.11
N SER A 47 3.90 9.79 -0.86
CA SER A 47 3.21 9.39 -2.10
C SER A 47 1.93 8.57 -1.84
N ALA A 48 1.84 7.84 -0.74
CA ALA A 48 0.60 7.17 -0.35
C ALA A 48 -0.55 8.16 -0.09
N TYR A 49 -0.26 9.31 0.53
CA TYR A 49 -1.26 10.36 0.76
C TYR A 49 -1.67 11.05 -0.53
N LEU A 50 -0.74 11.25 -1.47
CA LEU A 50 -1.06 11.78 -2.80
C LEU A 50 -1.98 10.84 -3.56
N MET A 51 -1.72 9.52 -3.48
CA MET A 51 -2.58 8.51 -4.09
C MET A 51 -3.96 8.46 -3.43
N MET A 52 -4.05 8.56 -2.09
CA MET A 52 -5.32 8.64 -1.38
C MET A 52 -6.12 9.88 -1.77
N ASP A 53 -5.44 11.03 -1.96
CA ASP A 53 -6.06 12.26 -2.46
C ASP A 53 -6.63 12.04 -3.87
N TYR A 54 -5.81 11.54 -4.78
CA TYR A 54 -6.22 11.22 -6.15
C TYR A 54 -7.45 10.29 -6.18
N LEU A 55 -7.39 9.17 -5.47
CA LEU A 55 -8.49 8.20 -5.40
C LEU A 55 -9.73 8.76 -4.69
N SER A 56 -9.59 9.79 -3.85
CA SER A 56 -10.74 10.47 -3.26
C SER A 56 -11.52 11.30 -4.27
N HIS A 57 -10.84 11.82 -5.29
CA HIS A 57 -11.43 12.58 -6.41
C HIS A 57 -11.80 11.67 -7.59
N HIS A 58 -11.18 10.50 -7.69
CA HIS A 58 -11.42 9.48 -8.73
C HIS A 58 -11.78 8.15 -8.04
N PRO A 59 -13.01 8.04 -7.50
CA PRO A 59 -13.38 6.95 -6.61
C PRO A 59 -13.38 5.60 -7.32
N LEU A 60 -12.90 4.59 -6.63
CA LEU A 60 -12.93 3.20 -7.08
C LEU A 60 -14.36 2.61 -6.98
N PRO A 61 -14.66 1.56 -7.77
CA PRO A 61 -15.86 0.77 -7.58
C PRO A 61 -15.96 0.23 -6.14
N LYS A 62 -17.14 0.34 -5.53
CA LYS A 62 -17.39 -0.23 -4.20
C LYS A 62 -17.26 -1.75 -4.23
N LYS A 63 -16.62 -2.30 -3.19
CA LYS A 63 -16.37 -3.75 -3.02
C LYS A 63 -15.60 -4.39 -4.19
N GLY A 64 -14.88 -3.58 -4.96
CA GLY A 64 -14.06 -4.05 -6.07
C GLY A 64 -12.82 -4.83 -5.62
N GLN A 65 -12.22 -5.54 -6.57
CA GLN A 65 -10.92 -6.21 -6.39
C GLN A 65 -9.80 -5.22 -6.69
N VAL A 66 -8.90 -5.02 -5.75
CA VAL A 66 -7.76 -4.10 -5.87
C VAL A 66 -6.47 -4.87 -5.63
N MET A 67 -5.47 -4.65 -6.46
CA MET A 67 -4.10 -5.09 -6.21
C MET A 67 -3.21 -3.86 -5.99
N GLU A 68 -2.49 -3.81 -4.87
CA GLU A 68 -1.42 -2.84 -4.66
C GLU A 68 -0.07 -3.50 -4.91
N ILE A 69 0.74 -2.91 -5.81
CA ILE A 69 2.11 -3.37 -6.11
C ILE A 69 3.12 -2.47 -5.40
N GLY A 70 4.12 -3.06 -4.75
CA GLY A 70 5.07 -2.34 -3.91
C GLY A 70 4.37 -1.71 -2.70
N CYS A 71 3.62 -2.51 -1.96
CA CYS A 71 2.71 -2.00 -0.93
C CYS A 71 3.42 -1.37 0.28
N GLY A 72 4.68 -1.72 0.54
CA GLY A 72 5.38 -1.23 1.72
C GLY A 72 4.57 -1.46 3.00
N TRP A 73 4.29 -0.39 3.75
CA TRP A 73 3.47 -0.46 4.96
C TRP A 73 1.95 -0.45 4.72
N GLY A 74 1.52 -0.55 3.45
CA GLY A 74 0.12 -0.81 3.07
C GLY A 74 -0.84 0.36 3.26
N GLY A 75 -0.36 1.60 3.22
CA GLY A 75 -1.21 2.78 3.43
C GLY A 75 -2.36 2.86 2.42
N ILE A 76 -2.08 2.62 1.14
CA ILE A 76 -3.09 2.65 0.07
C ILE A 76 -4.01 1.42 0.17
N SER A 77 -3.48 0.24 0.48
CA SER A 77 -4.27 -0.97 0.73
C SER A 77 -5.32 -0.75 1.81
N VAL A 78 -4.89 -0.21 2.97
CA VAL A 78 -5.78 0.14 4.09
C VAL A 78 -6.84 1.14 3.66
N PHE A 79 -6.45 2.17 2.93
CA PHE A 79 -7.37 3.18 2.43
C PHE A 79 -8.43 2.58 1.49
N CYS A 80 -8.02 1.77 0.52
CA CYS A 80 -8.94 1.12 -0.43
C CYS A 80 -9.92 0.19 0.28
N ALA A 81 -9.42 -0.64 1.20
CA ALA A 81 -10.25 -1.54 1.97
C ALA A 81 -11.26 -0.78 2.84
N ARG A 82 -10.82 0.27 3.56
CA ARG A 82 -11.67 1.02 4.48
C ARG A 82 -12.68 1.92 3.77
N LYS A 83 -12.24 2.67 2.76
CA LYS A 83 -13.10 3.67 2.09
C LYS A 83 -14.08 3.07 1.09
N TYR A 84 -13.64 2.06 0.35
CA TYR A 84 -14.41 1.45 -0.73
C TYR A 84 -14.94 0.06 -0.39
N GLY A 85 -14.51 -0.54 0.72
CA GLY A 85 -14.82 -1.93 1.04
C GLY A 85 -14.17 -2.91 0.06
N SER A 86 -13.07 -2.51 -0.56
CA SER A 86 -12.38 -3.32 -1.57
C SER A 86 -11.78 -4.57 -0.94
N LYS A 87 -11.79 -5.67 -1.68
CA LYS A 87 -10.93 -6.82 -1.40
C LYS A 87 -9.56 -6.52 -1.96
N VAL A 88 -8.56 -6.44 -1.09
CA VAL A 88 -7.22 -5.97 -1.47
C VAL A 88 -6.22 -7.10 -1.36
N LEU A 89 -5.44 -7.31 -2.43
CA LEU A 89 -4.19 -8.05 -2.40
C LEU A 89 -3.02 -7.05 -2.44
N ALA A 90 -2.26 -6.98 -1.37
CA ALA A 90 -1.04 -6.20 -1.27
C ALA A 90 0.17 -7.07 -1.67
N VAL A 91 0.95 -6.62 -2.64
CA VAL A 91 2.15 -7.35 -3.05
C VAL A 91 3.40 -6.51 -2.86
N ASP A 92 4.45 -7.17 -2.37
CA ASP A 92 5.78 -6.57 -2.24
C ASP A 92 6.84 -7.62 -2.49
N LEU A 93 8.03 -7.19 -2.87
CA LEU A 93 9.18 -8.06 -3.03
C LEU A 93 9.84 -8.38 -1.68
N ASP A 94 9.74 -7.46 -0.72
CA ASP A 94 10.34 -7.57 0.61
C ASP A 94 9.30 -8.05 1.63
N PRO A 95 9.37 -9.30 2.11
CA PRO A 95 8.42 -9.82 3.10
C PRO A 95 8.50 -9.11 4.45
N ALA A 96 9.61 -8.41 4.74
CA ALA A 96 9.80 -7.69 5.98
C ALA A 96 8.87 -6.47 6.15
N VAL A 97 8.18 -6.03 5.07
CA VAL A 97 7.19 -4.94 5.15
C VAL A 97 5.85 -5.40 5.71
N PHE A 98 5.46 -6.67 5.55
CA PHE A 98 4.12 -7.15 5.91
C PHE A 98 3.77 -7.04 7.39
N PRO A 99 4.67 -7.22 8.36
CA PRO A 99 4.36 -6.96 9.77
C PRO A 99 3.89 -5.53 10.04
N PHE A 100 4.46 -4.54 9.34
CA PHE A 100 4.04 -3.13 9.44
C PHE A 100 2.66 -2.91 8.81
N MET A 101 2.43 -3.48 7.63
CA MET A 101 1.13 -3.45 6.98
C MET A 101 0.05 -4.10 7.86
N ASN A 102 0.34 -5.24 8.48
CA ASN A 102 -0.60 -5.94 9.36
C ASN A 102 -1.00 -5.09 10.58
N VAL A 103 -0.07 -4.32 11.14
CA VAL A 103 -0.40 -3.36 12.21
C VAL A 103 -1.33 -2.27 11.68
N HIS A 104 -1.04 -1.71 10.49
CA HIS A 104 -1.90 -0.68 9.90
C HIS A 104 -3.29 -1.21 9.54
N SER A 105 -3.41 -2.44 9.00
CA SER A 105 -4.71 -3.06 8.74
C SER A 105 -5.50 -3.27 10.02
N HIS A 106 -4.84 -3.75 11.08
CA HIS A 106 -5.47 -4.01 12.37
C HIS A 106 -6.02 -2.74 13.04
N ILE A 107 -5.24 -1.67 13.13
CA ILE A 107 -5.70 -0.41 13.74
C ILE A 107 -6.80 0.29 12.95
N ASN A 108 -6.96 -0.05 11.68
CA ASN A 108 -8.03 0.44 10.80
C ASN A 108 -9.22 -0.51 10.70
N ALA A 109 -9.19 -1.66 11.39
CA ALA A 109 -10.22 -2.70 11.36
C ALA A 109 -10.57 -3.15 9.92
N VAL A 110 -9.55 -3.43 9.11
CA VAL A 110 -9.67 -3.97 7.76
C VAL A 110 -8.84 -5.24 7.60
N GLU A 111 -9.25 -6.11 6.68
CA GLU A 111 -8.50 -7.30 6.28
C GLU A 111 -7.84 -7.04 4.93
N ILE A 112 -6.56 -7.39 4.83
CA ILE A 112 -5.76 -7.23 3.62
C ILE A 112 -5.00 -8.54 3.40
N GLU A 113 -5.22 -9.16 2.26
CA GLU A 113 -4.40 -10.29 1.80
C GLU A 113 -3.05 -9.75 1.33
N HIS A 114 -1.98 -10.51 1.57
CA HIS A 114 -0.66 -10.11 1.10
C HIS A 114 0.14 -11.27 0.51
N ARG A 115 1.06 -10.93 -0.37
CA ARG A 115 1.93 -11.91 -1.03
C ARG A 115 3.30 -11.33 -1.34
N CYS A 116 4.34 -12.07 -0.96
CA CYS A 116 5.71 -11.76 -1.36
C CYS A 116 5.94 -12.22 -2.80
N VAL A 117 6.03 -11.29 -3.73
CA VAL A 117 6.27 -11.56 -5.14
C VAL A 117 6.82 -10.35 -5.87
N ASP A 118 7.75 -10.60 -6.78
CA ASP A 118 8.17 -9.61 -7.76
C ASP A 118 7.01 -9.34 -8.74
N PHE A 119 6.55 -8.10 -8.83
CA PHE A 119 5.42 -7.71 -9.69
C PHE A 119 5.66 -8.03 -11.17
N SER A 120 6.92 -8.09 -11.60
CA SER A 120 7.26 -8.46 -12.99
C SER A 120 6.85 -9.89 -13.33
N LYS A 121 6.73 -10.76 -12.33
CA LYS A 121 6.35 -12.18 -12.46
C LYS A 121 4.84 -12.43 -12.42
N ILE A 122 4.03 -11.43 -12.09
CA ILE A 122 2.56 -11.55 -12.04
C ILE A 122 2.04 -11.70 -13.48
N LYS A 123 1.28 -12.76 -13.72
CA LYS A 123 0.78 -13.09 -15.07
C LYS A 123 -0.43 -12.22 -15.43
N GLY A 124 -0.63 -11.94 -16.75
CA GLY A 124 -1.76 -11.16 -17.24
C GLY A 124 -3.12 -11.74 -16.82
N ARG A 125 -3.31 -13.07 -16.90
CA ARG A 125 -4.54 -13.72 -16.43
C ARG A 125 -4.87 -13.44 -14.96
N GLU A 126 -3.85 -13.25 -14.12
CA GLU A 126 -4.03 -12.92 -12.72
C GLU A 126 -4.37 -11.43 -12.57
N LEU A 127 -3.64 -10.55 -13.29
CA LEU A 127 -3.91 -9.12 -13.28
C LEU A 127 -5.34 -8.80 -13.70
N GLY A 128 -5.88 -9.52 -14.69
CA GLY A 128 -7.25 -9.38 -15.16
C GLY A 128 -8.35 -9.73 -14.15
N GLN A 129 -7.99 -10.26 -12.98
CA GLN A 129 -8.94 -10.49 -11.89
C GLN A 129 -9.21 -9.22 -11.06
N TYR A 130 -8.37 -8.21 -11.19
CA TYR A 130 -8.45 -6.97 -10.43
C TYR A 130 -8.99 -5.83 -11.30
N GLN A 131 -10.04 -5.16 -10.82
CA GLN A 131 -10.59 -3.98 -11.49
C GLN A 131 -9.66 -2.78 -11.39
N THR A 132 -8.80 -2.78 -10.37
CA THR A 132 -7.85 -1.70 -10.15
C THR A 132 -6.51 -2.27 -9.69
N ILE A 133 -5.45 -1.80 -10.31
CA ILE A 133 -4.08 -2.04 -9.88
C ILE A 133 -3.48 -0.68 -9.54
N VAL A 134 -2.98 -0.54 -8.33
CA VAL A 134 -2.37 0.69 -7.84
C VAL A 134 -0.93 0.44 -7.43
N GLY A 135 -0.12 1.46 -7.48
CA GLY A 135 1.23 1.47 -6.96
C GLY A 135 1.71 2.90 -6.88
N SER A 136 2.40 3.24 -5.80
CA SER A 136 2.99 4.56 -5.64
C SER A 136 4.45 4.41 -5.28
N ASP A 137 5.27 5.30 -5.84
CA ASP A 137 6.70 5.39 -5.51
C ASP A 137 7.46 4.07 -5.71
N ILE A 138 7.16 3.36 -6.82
CA ILE A 138 7.70 2.03 -7.12
C ILE A 138 8.70 2.03 -8.29
N CYS A 139 8.97 3.19 -8.87
CA CYS A 139 9.90 3.33 -10.01
C CYS A 139 11.14 4.12 -9.59
N PHE A 140 11.94 3.56 -8.68
CA PHE A 140 13.12 4.23 -8.14
C PHE A 140 14.34 4.19 -9.06
N TRP A 141 14.42 3.21 -9.97
CA TRP A 141 15.55 3.00 -10.88
C TRP A 141 15.07 2.79 -12.31
N ASP A 142 15.88 3.22 -13.26
CA ASP A 142 15.61 3.05 -14.69
C ASP A 142 15.34 1.58 -15.06
N SER A 143 15.97 0.64 -14.36
CA SER A 143 15.75 -0.80 -14.54
C SER A 143 14.30 -1.25 -14.24
N LEU A 144 13.52 -0.48 -13.48
CA LEU A 144 12.12 -0.79 -13.16
C LEU A 144 11.14 -0.26 -14.21
N VAL A 145 11.54 0.68 -15.06
CA VAL A 145 10.65 1.28 -16.09
C VAL A 145 10.09 0.20 -17.00
N LYS A 146 10.96 -0.61 -17.60
CA LYS A 146 10.53 -1.68 -18.54
C LYS A 146 9.64 -2.75 -17.87
N PRO A 147 9.95 -3.27 -16.67
CA PRO A 147 9.05 -4.15 -15.91
C PRO A 147 7.68 -3.55 -15.64
N LEU A 148 7.61 -2.27 -15.25
CA LEU A 148 6.34 -1.57 -14.98
C LEU A 148 5.51 -1.35 -16.24
N VAL A 149 6.12 -0.92 -17.34
CA VAL A 149 5.44 -0.80 -18.63
C VAL A 149 4.89 -2.16 -19.09
N ASN A 150 5.68 -3.22 -18.92
CA ASN A 150 5.25 -4.58 -19.26
C ASN A 150 4.08 -5.05 -18.37
N LEU A 151 4.10 -4.70 -17.07
CA LEU A 151 2.98 -5.01 -16.16
C LEU A 151 1.72 -4.28 -16.60
N ALA A 152 1.80 -2.97 -16.83
CA ALA A 152 0.66 -2.17 -17.30
C ALA A 152 0.09 -2.70 -18.61
N THR A 153 0.96 -3.06 -19.56
CA THR A 153 0.56 -3.65 -20.85
C THR A 153 -0.15 -4.99 -20.68
N ARG A 154 0.25 -5.81 -19.70
CA ARG A 154 -0.44 -7.08 -19.39
C ARG A 154 -1.76 -6.87 -18.68
N ALA A 155 -1.85 -5.84 -17.84
CA ALA A 155 -3.07 -5.53 -17.08
C ALA A 155 -4.19 -4.95 -17.96
N LEU A 156 -3.84 -4.31 -19.08
CA LEU A 156 -4.78 -3.69 -20.02
C LEU A 156 -5.26 -4.64 -21.14
N LYS A 157 -4.80 -5.88 -21.17
CA LYS A 157 -5.24 -6.92 -22.12
C LYS A 157 -6.30 -7.82 -21.53
#